data_fcc4541a2e8177b8297dc34a13544250
#
_entry.id   fcc4541a2e8177b8297dc34a13544250
#
_cell.length_a   1.000
_cell.length_b   1.000
_cell.length_c   1.000
_cell.angle_alpha   90.00
_cell.angle_beta   90.00
_cell.angle_gamma   90.00
#
_symmetry.space_group_name_H-M   'P 1'
#
loop_
_entity.id
_entity.type
_entity.pdbx_description
1 polymer ?
#
loop_
_entity_poly.entity_id
_entity_poly.type
_entity_poly.pdbx_seq_one_letter_code
_entity_poly.pdbx_strand_id
1 'polypeptide(L)'
;MFQKMVASDGALKITDISVKEECKARPSGLNTVNLLKVASSALGIGPQTAMHLAERLYIQGYISYPRTESTAYPASFDFRSVLSALAHNPLWSNNVRALMDAGFVKPRQGQDVGDHPPITPMRLAPEEALETDAWRLYQYICQHFIGTVSPDCRYTRTAVEFTSGGEVFRCVGHRVTSKGFTSIMPWLAVGENNLPTFRKGDTVSIHKVDIHEGSTTAPDYLSESELISLMEKNGIGTDASISVHINNISERNYVQVNSGRRLVPTALGTTLIRGYQCIDPDLCLPDIRSFIEQQITLIAKGKADHLQVVQHVLQQFMRKYSYFVKKIENMDALFEAQFSPLADSGRLLSKCGKCGRYMKYISTQPMRMYCVTCEEVYYLPQNGSIKLYKEIICPLDGFELLLFSMVGPDAKSFPLCPCCYNSPPFEGIDKLFGALKLDETGKVGKGAGMPCFLCPHPTCKQSMITQGVCACPECSGTLILDPVSAPKWRLLCNTCNCVVLLPHAAHRITTTDKKCPTCESTIIEVDFNKKATPLADGATLHEGCILCDELLHSLVEMKHGKSFFMRRGRGRGRGRGRGRGSRGRGRRGSSRNDDPKMSFRDF
;
A
#
# COMPACT_ATOMS: atom_id res chain seq x y z
N MET A 1 -12.04 25.35 -49.30
CA MET A 1 -11.44 26.40 -50.13
C MET A 1 -10.01 26.04 -50.49
N PHE A 2 -9.10 25.88 -49.55
CA PHE A 2 -7.67 25.56 -49.76
C PHE A 2 -7.41 24.30 -50.59
N GLN A 3 -8.11 23.18 -50.31
CA GLN A 3 -7.98 21.94 -51.07
C GLN A 3 -8.25 22.14 -52.59
N LYS A 4 -9.27 22.95 -52.92
CA LYS A 4 -9.60 23.25 -54.33
C LYS A 4 -8.54 24.14 -54.99
N MET A 5 -7.97 25.11 -54.24
CA MET A 5 -6.90 25.99 -54.76
C MET A 5 -5.64 25.19 -55.06
N VAL A 6 -5.20 24.33 -54.13
CA VAL A 6 -4.03 23.47 -54.31
C VAL A 6 -4.25 22.43 -55.40
N ALA A 7 -5.45 21.81 -55.47
CA ALA A 7 -5.79 20.84 -56.51
C ALA A 7 -5.88 21.49 -57.92
N SER A 8 -6.30 22.76 -58.01
CA SER A 8 -6.36 23.48 -59.30
C SER A 8 -4.99 23.85 -59.85
N ASP A 9 -3.99 24.03 -58.96
CA ASP A 9 -2.60 24.34 -59.37
C ASP A 9 -1.88 23.10 -59.93
N GLY A 10 -2.32 21.91 -59.56
CA GLY A 10 -1.87 20.60 -60.07
C GLY A 10 -0.40 20.26 -59.77
N ALA A 11 0.36 21.20 -59.23
CA ALA A 11 1.79 21.03 -58.99
C ALA A 11 2.30 21.81 -57.76
N LEU A 12 3.30 21.26 -57.12
CA LEU A 12 4.06 21.87 -56.01
C LEU A 12 5.38 22.42 -56.54
N LYS A 13 5.64 23.70 -56.35
CA LYS A 13 6.91 24.33 -56.70
C LYS A 13 7.83 24.34 -55.50
N ILE A 14 9.07 23.87 -55.66
CA ILE A 14 10.07 23.83 -54.59
C ILE A 14 10.67 25.24 -54.39
N THR A 15 10.43 25.80 -53.22
CA THR A 15 10.86 27.16 -52.87
C THR A 15 12.16 27.19 -52.09
N ASP A 16 12.37 26.20 -51.19
CA ASP A 16 13.61 26.12 -50.44
C ASP A 16 14.00 24.68 -50.08
N ILE A 17 15.31 24.45 -49.95
CA ILE A 17 15.88 23.15 -49.54
C ILE A 17 16.96 23.42 -48.53
N SER A 18 16.79 22.85 -47.36
CA SER A 18 17.80 22.90 -46.27
C SER A 18 18.33 21.50 -46.01
N VAL A 19 19.62 21.32 -46.17
CA VAL A 19 20.30 20.05 -45.86
C VAL A 19 21.24 20.29 -44.70
N LYS A 20 21.08 19.51 -43.62
CA LYS A 20 21.92 19.60 -42.42
C LYS A 20 22.43 18.23 -42.02
N GLU A 21 23.72 18.13 -41.74
CA GLU A 21 24.23 16.94 -41.06
C GLU A 21 23.94 17.07 -39.57
N GLU A 22 23.32 16.08 -39.02
CA GLU A 22 22.99 15.98 -37.60
C GLU A 22 23.61 14.71 -37.02
N CYS A 23 23.83 14.75 -35.72
CA CYS A 23 24.47 13.68 -34.97
C CYS A 23 23.59 13.30 -33.79
N LYS A 24 23.22 12.03 -33.69
CA LYS A 24 22.62 11.46 -32.48
C LYS A 24 23.75 10.90 -31.62
N ALA A 25 23.95 11.54 -30.48
CA ALA A 25 25.05 11.19 -29.59
C ALA A 25 24.81 9.82 -28.93
N ARG A 26 25.88 9.04 -28.81
CA ARG A 26 25.91 7.78 -28.07
C ARG A 26 25.58 7.97 -26.58
N PRO A 27 25.11 6.93 -25.86
CA PRO A 27 24.81 7.05 -24.45
C PRO A 27 26.07 7.31 -23.60
N SER A 28 25.90 7.89 -22.42
CA SER A 28 26.90 7.91 -21.34
C SER A 28 26.85 6.59 -20.57
N GLY A 29 27.71 6.42 -19.56
CA GLY A 29 27.66 5.26 -18.68
C GLY A 29 26.27 5.05 -18.07
N LEU A 30 25.90 3.81 -17.84
CA LEU A 30 24.58 3.43 -17.33
C LEU A 30 24.53 3.60 -15.81
N ASN A 31 23.59 4.40 -15.33
CA ASN A 31 23.27 4.49 -13.90
C ASN A 31 21.93 3.81 -13.57
N THR A 32 21.62 3.70 -12.28
CA THR A 32 20.39 3.06 -11.80
C THR A 32 19.14 3.69 -12.37
N VAL A 33 19.04 5.00 -12.39
CA VAL A 33 17.84 5.72 -12.87
C VAL A 33 17.57 5.39 -14.33
N ASN A 34 18.59 5.42 -15.19
CA ASN A 34 18.46 5.09 -16.61
C ASN A 34 18.15 3.60 -16.83
N LEU A 35 18.74 2.70 -16.01
CA LEU A 35 18.40 1.29 -16.04
C LEU A 35 16.92 1.07 -15.76
N LEU A 36 16.37 1.67 -14.69
CA LEU A 36 14.97 1.55 -14.30
C LEU A 36 14.01 2.13 -15.35
N LYS A 37 14.36 3.26 -15.95
CA LYS A 37 13.56 3.86 -17.04
C LYS A 37 13.42 2.91 -18.22
N VAL A 38 14.51 2.32 -18.66
CA VAL A 38 14.51 1.40 -19.80
C VAL A 38 13.87 0.06 -19.44
N ALA A 39 14.14 -0.46 -18.24
CA ALA A 39 13.49 -1.68 -17.76
C ALA A 39 11.96 -1.56 -17.81
N SER A 40 11.41 -0.44 -17.35
CA SER A 40 9.98 -0.19 -17.39
C SER A 40 9.46 0.06 -18.81
N SER A 41 10.08 0.96 -19.58
CA SER A 41 9.54 1.42 -20.88
C SER A 41 9.76 0.45 -22.04
N ALA A 42 10.95 -0.20 -22.10
CA ALA A 42 11.33 -1.06 -23.22
C ALA A 42 11.25 -2.56 -22.89
N LEU A 43 11.54 -2.95 -21.65
CA LEU A 43 11.52 -4.35 -21.24
C LEU A 43 10.20 -4.75 -20.56
N GLY A 44 9.35 -3.80 -20.17
CA GLY A 44 8.09 -4.07 -19.45
C GLY A 44 8.29 -4.58 -18.03
N ILE A 45 9.50 -4.43 -17.48
CA ILE A 45 9.88 -4.89 -16.13
C ILE A 45 9.70 -3.75 -15.14
N GLY A 46 8.88 -3.93 -14.11
CA GLY A 46 8.65 -2.90 -13.09
C GLY A 46 9.93 -2.53 -12.33
N PRO A 47 10.06 -1.28 -11.85
CA PRO A 47 11.30 -0.76 -11.25
C PRO A 47 11.81 -1.60 -10.08
N GLN A 48 10.93 -2.05 -9.19
CA GLN A 48 11.31 -2.89 -8.05
C GLN A 48 11.85 -4.26 -8.50
N THR A 49 11.16 -4.90 -9.45
CA THR A 49 11.62 -6.18 -10.02
C THR A 49 12.95 -6.01 -10.75
N ALA A 50 13.12 -4.93 -11.52
CA ALA A 50 14.37 -4.62 -12.22
C ALA A 50 15.53 -4.47 -11.25
N MET A 51 15.35 -3.79 -10.11
CA MET A 51 16.38 -3.69 -9.07
C MET A 51 16.74 -5.05 -8.47
N HIS A 52 15.75 -5.87 -8.11
CA HIS A 52 16.00 -7.21 -7.58
C HIS A 52 16.78 -8.09 -8.58
N LEU A 53 16.43 -8.02 -9.87
CA LEU A 53 17.14 -8.75 -10.91
C LEU A 53 18.59 -8.24 -11.08
N ALA A 54 18.79 -6.92 -11.07
CA ALA A 54 20.12 -6.31 -11.16
C ALA A 54 21.00 -6.67 -9.95
N GLU A 55 20.46 -6.63 -8.72
CA GLU A 55 21.16 -7.05 -7.52
C GLU A 55 21.54 -8.54 -7.57
N ARG A 56 20.64 -9.40 -8.07
CA ARG A 56 20.93 -10.83 -8.28
C ARG A 56 22.04 -11.05 -9.31
N LEU A 57 22.02 -10.31 -10.44
CA LEU A 57 23.09 -10.36 -11.44
C LEU A 57 24.43 -9.90 -10.86
N TYR A 58 24.44 -8.88 -10.00
CA TYR A 58 25.63 -8.44 -9.29
C TYR A 58 26.17 -9.50 -8.32
N ILE A 59 25.30 -10.08 -7.48
CA ILE A 59 25.70 -11.15 -6.53
C ILE A 59 26.30 -12.36 -7.27
N GLN A 60 25.78 -12.66 -8.46
CA GLN A 60 26.30 -13.72 -9.33
C GLN A 60 27.57 -13.31 -10.09
N GLY A 61 28.00 -12.06 -9.98
CA GLY A 61 29.22 -11.54 -10.62
C GLY A 61 29.09 -11.26 -12.12
N TYR A 62 27.86 -11.12 -12.65
CA TYR A 62 27.66 -10.82 -14.07
C TYR A 62 27.72 -9.34 -14.41
N ILE A 63 27.36 -8.46 -13.46
CA ILE A 63 27.43 -7.01 -13.63
C ILE A 63 28.14 -6.35 -12.43
N SER A 64 28.58 -5.09 -12.59
CA SER A 64 29.05 -4.26 -11.50
C SER A 64 27.88 -3.88 -10.57
N TYR A 65 28.20 -3.26 -9.44
CA TYR A 65 27.17 -2.87 -8.46
C TYR A 65 26.10 -1.97 -9.08
N PRO A 66 24.80 -2.36 -9.00
CA PRO A 66 23.76 -1.72 -9.79
C PRO A 66 23.17 -0.45 -9.17
N ARG A 67 23.56 -0.08 -7.96
CA ARG A 67 23.14 1.17 -7.31
C ARG A 67 24.23 2.21 -7.47
N THR A 68 24.04 3.12 -8.41
CA THR A 68 24.94 4.23 -8.70
C THR A 68 24.19 5.36 -9.40
N GLU A 69 24.56 6.58 -9.07
CA GLU A 69 24.10 7.78 -9.77
C GLU A 69 25.13 8.25 -10.82
N SER A 70 26.36 7.73 -10.74
CA SER A 70 27.46 8.10 -11.65
C SER A 70 27.26 7.56 -13.05
N THR A 71 27.59 8.39 -14.05
CA THR A 71 27.59 8.05 -15.48
C THR A 71 28.98 8.19 -16.10
N ALA A 72 29.99 8.63 -15.32
CA ALA A 72 31.35 8.73 -15.74
C ALA A 72 32.13 7.45 -15.41
N TYR A 73 32.87 6.93 -16.38
CA TYR A 73 33.81 5.83 -16.15
C TYR A 73 35.10 6.32 -15.48
N PRO A 74 35.67 5.57 -14.53
CA PRO A 74 36.98 5.87 -13.98
C PRO A 74 38.06 5.92 -15.08
N ALA A 75 39.06 6.75 -14.91
CA ALA A 75 40.15 6.87 -15.89
C ALA A 75 40.93 5.55 -16.09
N SER A 76 40.95 4.70 -15.06
CA SER A 76 41.61 3.38 -15.06
C SER A 76 40.74 2.23 -15.61
N PHE A 77 39.54 2.54 -16.13
CA PHE A 77 38.61 1.46 -16.57
C PHE A 77 39.14 0.78 -17.84
N ASP A 78 39.25 -0.56 -17.79
CA ASP A 78 39.75 -1.37 -18.91
C ASP A 78 38.60 -1.79 -19.85
N PHE A 79 38.27 -0.91 -20.79
CA PHE A 79 37.25 -1.15 -21.82
C PHE A 79 37.62 -2.35 -22.73
N ARG A 80 38.90 -2.56 -23.01
CA ARG A 80 39.39 -3.59 -23.94
C ARG A 80 39.12 -5.00 -23.37
N SER A 81 39.42 -5.19 -22.10
CA SER A 81 39.17 -6.48 -21.44
C SER A 81 37.68 -6.86 -21.46
N VAL A 82 36.80 -5.92 -21.12
CA VAL A 82 35.34 -6.15 -21.14
C VAL A 82 34.83 -6.44 -22.55
N LEU A 83 35.26 -5.65 -23.56
CA LEU A 83 34.87 -5.88 -24.96
C LEU A 83 35.37 -7.25 -25.46
N SER A 84 36.62 -7.65 -25.12
CA SER A 84 37.16 -8.96 -25.49
C SER A 84 36.32 -10.09 -24.91
N ALA A 85 35.88 -10.00 -23.67
CA ALA A 85 34.96 -10.97 -23.07
C ALA A 85 33.63 -11.04 -23.82
N LEU A 86 33.04 -9.90 -24.14
CA LEU A 86 31.75 -9.81 -24.85
C LEU A 86 31.84 -10.31 -26.31
N ALA A 87 33.00 -10.26 -26.95
CA ALA A 87 33.19 -10.74 -28.31
C ALA A 87 32.91 -12.24 -28.47
N HIS A 88 32.86 -13.02 -27.39
CA HIS A 88 32.55 -14.44 -27.40
C HIS A 88 31.04 -14.75 -27.49
N ASN A 89 30.16 -13.76 -27.28
CA ASN A 89 28.72 -13.99 -27.40
C ASN A 89 28.23 -13.77 -28.85
N PRO A 90 27.54 -14.74 -29.46
CA PRO A 90 27.07 -14.63 -30.85
C PRO A 90 26.17 -13.42 -31.14
N LEU A 91 25.42 -12.93 -30.15
CA LEU A 91 24.44 -11.83 -30.34
C LEU A 91 25.10 -10.49 -30.72
N TRP A 92 26.31 -10.22 -30.23
CA TRP A 92 27.02 -8.97 -30.47
C TRP A 92 28.48 -9.13 -30.90
N SER A 93 28.95 -10.37 -31.08
CA SER A 93 30.35 -10.65 -31.46
C SER A 93 30.80 -9.89 -32.70
N ASN A 94 29.97 -9.85 -33.76
CA ASN A 94 30.29 -9.14 -34.99
C ASN A 94 30.45 -7.61 -34.75
N ASN A 95 29.55 -7.04 -33.99
CA ASN A 95 29.61 -5.59 -33.65
C ASN A 95 30.85 -5.27 -32.80
N VAL A 96 31.15 -6.12 -31.80
CA VAL A 96 32.30 -5.93 -30.91
C VAL A 96 33.61 -6.09 -31.66
N ARG A 97 33.77 -7.12 -32.53
CA ARG A 97 34.98 -7.32 -33.34
C ARG A 97 35.20 -6.13 -34.28
N ALA A 98 34.18 -5.75 -35.04
CA ALA A 98 34.26 -4.56 -35.91
C ALA A 98 34.66 -3.30 -35.15
N LEU A 99 34.14 -3.12 -33.93
CA LEU A 99 34.48 -1.99 -33.07
C LEU A 99 35.92 -2.03 -32.56
N MET A 100 36.42 -3.25 -32.23
CA MET A 100 37.81 -3.42 -31.80
C MET A 100 38.82 -3.20 -32.95
N ASP A 101 38.47 -3.67 -34.15
CA ASP A 101 39.28 -3.53 -35.36
C ASP A 101 39.35 -2.08 -35.85
N ALA A 102 38.22 -1.39 -35.83
CA ALA A 102 38.15 0.03 -36.19
C ALA A 102 38.71 1.01 -35.12
N GLY A 103 38.89 0.49 -33.89
CA GLY A 103 39.18 1.28 -32.70
C GLY A 103 37.93 1.85 -32.04
N PHE A 104 37.66 1.46 -30.79
CA PHE A 104 36.51 1.96 -30.02
C PHE A 104 36.73 3.44 -29.62
N VAL A 105 35.62 4.17 -29.47
CA VAL A 105 35.62 5.59 -29.13
C VAL A 105 35.60 5.74 -27.61
N LYS A 106 36.35 6.72 -27.07
CA LYS A 106 36.25 7.05 -25.65
C LYS A 106 34.82 7.41 -25.28
N PRO A 107 34.25 6.86 -24.18
CA PRO A 107 32.91 7.21 -23.73
C PRO A 107 32.72 8.72 -23.60
N ARG A 108 31.48 9.16 -23.73
CA ARG A 108 31.14 10.57 -23.46
C ARG A 108 31.47 10.90 -22.00
N GLN A 109 31.81 12.15 -21.77
CA GLN A 109 31.99 12.68 -20.43
C GLN A 109 30.65 12.53 -19.68
N GLY A 110 30.64 11.73 -18.63
CA GLY A 110 29.54 11.57 -17.71
C GLY A 110 29.70 12.43 -16.48
N GLN A 111 28.79 12.26 -15.52
CA GLN A 111 28.86 12.84 -14.19
C GLN A 111 29.41 11.81 -13.20
N ASP A 112 30.38 12.16 -12.42
CA ASP A 112 30.87 11.40 -11.27
C ASP A 112 30.32 12.09 -10.01
N VAL A 113 29.55 11.36 -9.22
CA VAL A 113 28.97 11.87 -7.96
C VAL A 113 29.75 11.37 -6.74
N GLY A 114 30.82 10.58 -6.96
CA GLY A 114 31.67 10.04 -5.89
C GLY A 114 31.14 8.76 -5.24
N ASP A 115 30.19 8.10 -5.89
CA ASP A 115 29.65 6.80 -5.48
C ASP A 115 30.33 5.64 -6.25
N HIS A 116 29.54 4.71 -6.80
CA HIS A 116 30.05 3.58 -7.59
C HIS A 116 30.20 3.95 -9.07
N PRO A 117 31.10 3.26 -9.83
CA PRO A 117 31.16 3.40 -11.28
C PRO A 117 29.85 3.00 -11.96
N PRO A 118 29.65 3.39 -13.24
CA PRO A 118 28.50 2.98 -14.03
C PRO A 118 28.30 1.46 -14.06
N ILE A 119 27.05 1.05 -14.25
CA ILE A 119 26.67 -0.35 -14.36
C ILE A 119 27.26 -0.93 -15.65
N THR A 120 28.07 -1.98 -15.50
CA THR A 120 28.79 -2.60 -16.61
C THR A 120 28.71 -4.12 -16.52
N PRO A 121 28.78 -4.86 -17.67
CA PRO A 121 28.99 -6.29 -17.63
C PRO A 121 30.40 -6.60 -17.09
N MET A 122 30.50 -7.56 -16.19
CA MET A 122 31.76 -8.00 -15.57
C MET A 122 32.22 -9.36 -16.08
N ARG A 123 31.27 -10.20 -16.46
CA ARG A 123 31.50 -11.55 -16.94
C ARG A 123 30.42 -11.91 -17.94
N LEU A 124 30.76 -12.71 -18.94
CA LEU A 124 29.78 -13.26 -19.89
C LEU A 124 28.82 -14.20 -19.16
N ALA A 125 27.53 -13.95 -19.27
CA ALA A 125 26.48 -14.82 -18.81
C ALA A 125 25.98 -15.69 -19.98
N PRO A 126 25.88 -17.03 -19.85
CA PRO A 126 25.13 -17.84 -20.79
C PRO A 126 23.65 -17.63 -20.63
N GLU A 127 22.90 -17.60 -21.74
CA GLU A 127 21.44 -17.35 -21.72
C GLU A 127 20.71 -18.37 -20.84
N GLU A 128 21.12 -19.64 -20.92
CA GLU A 128 20.52 -20.75 -20.18
C GLU A 128 20.68 -20.65 -18.65
N ALA A 129 21.65 -19.86 -18.18
CA ALA A 129 21.90 -19.65 -16.74
C ALA A 129 21.02 -18.57 -16.11
N LEU A 130 20.27 -17.83 -16.90
CA LEU A 130 19.48 -16.70 -16.42
C LEU A 130 17.98 -16.90 -16.78
N GLU A 131 17.11 -16.50 -15.88
CA GLU A 131 15.69 -16.41 -16.17
C GLU A 131 15.43 -15.36 -17.27
N THR A 132 14.32 -15.50 -18.00
CA THR A 132 13.99 -14.66 -19.16
C THR A 132 14.15 -13.17 -18.92
N ASP A 133 13.62 -12.64 -17.83
CA ASP A 133 13.70 -11.20 -17.53
C ASP A 133 15.09 -10.79 -17.06
N ALA A 134 15.80 -11.65 -16.33
CA ALA A 134 17.19 -11.42 -15.94
C ALA A 134 18.10 -11.38 -17.17
N TRP A 135 17.87 -12.29 -18.13
CA TRP A 135 18.60 -12.31 -19.40
C TRP A 135 18.35 -11.04 -20.21
N ARG A 136 17.09 -10.62 -20.37
CA ARG A 136 16.72 -9.39 -21.09
C ARG A 136 17.38 -8.15 -20.49
N LEU A 137 17.39 -8.07 -19.15
CA LEU A 137 18.04 -6.97 -18.42
C LEU A 137 19.56 -7.00 -18.62
N TYR A 138 20.19 -8.16 -18.48
CA TYR A 138 21.63 -8.34 -18.72
C TYR A 138 22.00 -8.03 -20.17
N GLN A 139 21.21 -8.49 -21.13
CA GLN A 139 21.43 -8.17 -22.56
C GLN A 139 21.40 -6.67 -22.80
N TYR A 140 20.43 -5.95 -22.22
CA TYR A 140 20.37 -4.51 -22.32
C TYR A 140 21.64 -3.83 -21.73
N ILE A 141 22.09 -4.27 -20.56
CA ILE A 141 23.30 -3.73 -19.92
C ILE A 141 24.52 -3.91 -20.84
N CYS A 142 24.68 -5.08 -21.46
CA CYS A 142 25.75 -5.34 -22.43
C CYS A 142 25.65 -4.44 -23.66
N GLN A 143 24.46 -4.34 -24.25
CA GLN A 143 24.22 -3.48 -25.43
C GLN A 143 24.46 -2.01 -25.12
N HIS A 144 24.03 -1.54 -23.94
CA HIS A 144 24.29 -0.18 -23.48
C HIS A 144 25.79 0.07 -23.35
N PHE A 145 26.52 -0.81 -22.68
CA PHE A 145 27.98 -0.71 -22.52
C PHE A 145 28.69 -0.61 -23.89
N ILE A 146 28.37 -1.52 -24.83
CA ILE A 146 28.95 -1.49 -26.18
C ILE A 146 28.58 -0.17 -26.88
N GLY A 147 27.34 0.30 -26.69
CA GLY A 147 26.86 1.57 -27.21
C GLY A 147 27.67 2.77 -26.72
N THR A 148 28.12 2.77 -25.44
CA THR A 148 28.90 3.90 -24.86
C THR A 148 30.26 4.10 -25.52
N VAL A 149 30.85 3.04 -26.07
CA VAL A 149 32.19 3.05 -26.73
C VAL A 149 32.09 2.97 -28.25
N SER A 150 30.88 2.96 -28.82
CA SER A 150 30.64 3.01 -30.26
C SER A 150 30.63 4.45 -30.78
N PRO A 151 30.87 4.68 -32.08
CA PRO A 151 30.70 6.00 -32.68
C PRO A 151 29.25 6.52 -32.58
N ASP A 152 29.11 7.84 -32.68
CA ASP A 152 27.82 8.48 -32.75
C ASP A 152 27.08 8.13 -34.06
N CYS A 153 25.74 8.12 -34.02
CA CYS A 153 24.93 7.94 -35.23
C CYS A 153 24.89 9.27 -36.00
N ARG A 154 25.30 9.25 -37.26
CA ARG A 154 25.25 10.41 -38.15
C ARG A 154 24.18 10.25 -39.20
N TYR A 155 23.44 11.32 -39.46
CA TYR A 155 22.41 11.33 -40.47
C TYR A 155 22.27 12.73 -41.07
N THR A 156 21.77 12.74 -42.32
CA THR A 156 21.44 13.97 -43.02
C THR A 156 19.95 14.25 -42.88
N ARG A 157 19.60 15.41 -42.37
CA ARG A 157 18.23 15.91 -42.35
C ARG A 157 18.02 16.86 -43.51
N THR A 158 17.12 16.48 -44.41
CA THR A 158 16.71 17.30 -45.56
C THR A 158 15.31 17.85 -45.31
N ALA A 159 15.17 19.16 -45.25
CA ALA A 159 13.87 19.81 -45.18
C ALA A 159 13.61 20.55 -46.51
N VAL A 160 12.48 20.26 -47.13
CA VAL A 160 12.06 20.84 -48.41
C VAL A 160 10.77 21.62 -48.19
N GLU A 161 10.75 22.85 -48.69
CA GLU A 161 9.55 23.68 -48.68
C GLU A 161 8.99 23.76 -50.10
N PHE A 162 7.68 23.61 -50.19
CA PHE A 162 6.92 23.66 -51.44
C PHE A 162 5.84 24.72 -51.35
N THR A 163 5.46 25.29 -52.47
CA THR A 163 4.31 26.20 -52.56
C THR A 163 3.34 25.73 -53.67
N SER A 164 2.06 25.82 -53.40
CA SER A 164 0.98 25.61 -54.37
C SER A 164 -0.28 26.32 -53.89
N GLY A 165 -0.98 27.01 -54.81
CA GLY A 165 -2.21 27.74 -54.51
C GLY A 165 -2.07 28.81 -53.42
N GLY A 166 -0.85 29.37 -53.22
CA GLY A 166 -0.56 30.33 -52.15
C GLY A 166 -0.25 29.73 -50.77
N GLU A 167 -0.30 28.39 -50.63
CA GLU A 167 -0.02 27.67 -49.37
C GLU A 167 1.40 27.12 -49.40
N VAL A 168 2.00 27.00 -48.18
CA VAL A 168 3.33 26.45 -47.96
C VAL A 168 3.23 25.06 -47.34
N PHE A 169 3.88 24.10 -47.97
CA PHE A 169 3.99 22.71 -47.50
C PHE A 169 5.42 22.40 -47.15
N ARG A 170 5.63 21.59 -46.11
CA ARG A 170 6.96 21.21 -45.67
C ARG A 170 7.07 19.69 -45.54
N CYS A 171 8.13 19.15 -46.10
CA CYS A 171 8.49 17.75 -45.96
C CYS A 171 9.89 17.63 -45.35
N VAL A 172 10.08 16.67 -44.43
CA VAL A 172 11.37 16.41 -43.79
C VAL A 172 11.74 14.96 -44.00
N GLY A 173 12.91 14.73 -44.53
CA GLY A 173 13.50 13.40 -44.65
C GLY A 173 14.77 13.24 -43.84
N HIS A 174 15.06 12.01 -43.45
CA HIS A 174 16.27 11.62 -42.75
C HIS A 174 16.94 10.47 -43.50
N ARG A 175 18.24 10.61 -43.75
CA ARG A 175 19.08 9.59 -44.35
C ARG A 175 20.25 9.29 -43.41
N VAL A 176 20.34 8.06 -42.89
CA VAL A 176 21.44 7.64 -42.02
C VAL A 176 22.71 7.46 -42.87
N THR A 177 23.75 8.22 -42.54
CA THR A 177 25.09 8.13 -43.17
C THR A 177 26.03 7.17 -42.41
N SER A 178 25.86 7.07 -41.07
CA SER A 178 26.59 6.12 -40.23
C SER A 178 25.71 5.70 -39.06
N LYS A 179 25.45 4.42 -38.95
CA LYS A 179 24.62 3.87 -37.84
C LYS A 179 25.24 4.06 -36.47
N GLY A 180 26.59 4.00 -36.37
CA GLY A 180 27.27 4.12 -35.09
C GLY A 180 26.69 3.19 -34.03
N PHE A 181 26.46 3.70 -32.81
CA PHE A 181 25.91 2.93 -31.68
C PHE A 181 24.49 2.36 -31.94
N THR A 182 23.74 2.90 -32.90
CA THR A 182 22.41 2.39 -33.21
C THR A 182 22.42 1.03 -33.92
N SER A 183 23.61 0.56 -34.34
CA SER A 183 23.77 -0.81 -34.84
C SER A 183 23.59 -1.87 -33.74
N ILE A 184 23.94 -1.53 -32.49
CA ILE A 184 23.78 -2.41 -31.31
C ILE A 184 22.53 -2.06 -30.50
N MET A 185 22.04 -0.83 -30.61
CA MET A 185 20.83 -0.32 -29.94
C MET A 185 19.79 0.13 -30.98
N PRO A 186 19.21 -0.79 -31.79
CA PRO A 186 18.34 -0.45 -32.94
C PRO A 186 17.07 0.28 -32.55
N TRP A 187 16.58 0.12 -31.31
CA TRP A 187 15.41 0.88 -30.81
C TRP A 187 15.70 2.39 -30.64
N LEU A 188 16.96 2.78 -30.70
CA LEU A 188 17.39 4.19 -30.71
C LEU A 188 17.72 4.68 -32.11
N ALA A 189 17.52 3.87 -33.17
CA ALA A 189 17.81 4.27 -34.53
C ALA A 189 16.99 5.51 -34.96
N VAL A 190 17.55 6.31 -35.84
CA VAL A 190 16.82 7.38 -36.51
C VAL A 190 15.96 6.77 -37.60
N GLY A 191 14.67 7.07 -37.61
CA GLY A 191 13.77 6.59 -38.66
C GLY A 191 14.21 7.13 -40.01
N GLU A 192 14.47 6.23 -40.97
CA GLU A 192 14.84 6.61 -42.32
C GLU A 192 13.58 6.98 -43.12
N ASN A 193 13.59 8.19 -43.67
CA ASN A 193 12.61 8.66 -44.65
C ASN A 193 13.38 9.36 -45.76
N ASN A 194 13.74 8.59 -46.79
CA ASN A 194 14.53 9.11 -47.89
C ASN A 194 13.64 9.92 -48.84
N LEU A 195 13.96 11.20 -48.97
CA LEU A 195 13.35 12.05 -49.98
C LEU A 195 14.07 11.89 -51.32
N PRO A 196 13.34 12.03 -52.45
CA PRO A 196 13.97 12.16 -53.77
C PRO A 196 14.94 13.36 -53.81
N THR A 197 15.85 13.32 -54.75
CA THR A 197 16.75 14.47 -54.99
C THR A 197 16.01 15.60 -55.64
N PHE A 198 15.77 16.66 -54.93
CA PHE A 198 15.09 17.86 -55.38
C PHE A 198 16.08 18.97 -55.69
N ARG A 199 15.70 19.88 -56.60
CA ARG A 199 16.39 21.13 -56.83
C ARG A 199 15.45 22.31 -56.59
N LYS A 200 15.97 23.41 -56.10
CA LYS A 200 15.18 24.64 -55.90
C LYS A 200 14.62 25.11 -57.25
N GLY A 201 13.33 25.35 -57.32
CA GLY A 201 12.63 25.73 -58.55
C GLY A 201 11.99 24.56 -59.30
N ASP A 202 12.34 23.30 -58.97
CA ASP A 202 11.67 22.14 -59.57
C ASP A 202 10.18 22.11 -59.22
N THR A 203 9.42 21.48 -60.10
CA THR A 203 7.97 21.32 -59.94
C THR A 203 7.63 19.84 -59.81
N VAL A 204 6.83 19.49 -58.81
CA VAL A 204 6.38 18.12 -58.50
C VAL A 204 4.86 18.06 -58.71
N SER A 205 4.37 17.09 -59.48
CA SER A 205 2.94 16.89 -59.72
C SER A 205 2.22 16.45 -58.46
N ILE A 206 1.04 16.99 -58.19
CA ILE A 206 0.18 16.62 -57.06
C ILE A 206 -0.70 15.45 -57.52
N HIS A 207 -0.56 14.30 -56.86
CA HIS A 207 -1.39 13.13 -57.09
C HIS A 207 -2.73 13.22 -56.37
N LYS A 208 -2.72 13.65 -55.11
CA LYS A 208 -3.90 13.70 -54.26
C LYS A 208 -3.69 14.73 -53.12
N VAL A 209 -4.76 15.41 -52.76
CA VAL A 209 -4.82 16.34 -51.62
C VAL A 209 -5.92 15.85 -50.69
N ASP A 210 -5.53 15.43 -49.50
CA ASP A 210 -6.44 15.00 -48.44
C ASP A 210 -6.42 15.99 -47.29
N ILE A 211 -7.59 16.20 -46.70
CA ILE A 211 -7.72 16.93 -45.42
C ILE A 211 -8.00 15.89 -44.35
N HIS A 212 -7.15 15.86 -43.33
CA HIS A 212 -7.37 15.05 -42.17
C HIS A 212 -7.90 15.92 -41.02
N GLU A 213 -9.12 15.60 -40.58
CA GLU A 213 -9.68 16.21 -39.39
C GLU A 213 -9.26 15.38 -38.17
N GLY A 214 -8.86 16.06 -37.09
CA GLY A 214 -8.48 15.44 -35.85
C GLY A 214 -8.79 16.35 -34.67
N SER A 215 -8.92 15.77 -33.50
CA SER A 215 -9.05 16.51 -32.27
C SER A 215 -7.88 16.20 -31.36
N THR A 216 -7.49 17.18 -30.54
CA THR A 216 -6.54 16.94 -29.47
C THR A 216 -7.19 16.08 -28.38
N THR A 217 -6.43 15.18 -27.83
CA THR A 217 -6.86 14.34 -26.70
C THR A 217 -6.12 14.78 -25.44
N ALA A 218 -6.70 14.48 -24.29
CA ALA A 218 -5.98 14.62 -23.03
C ALA A 218 -4.70 13.77 -23.05
N PRO A 219 -3.62 14.19 -22.36
CA PRO A 219 -2.45 13.36 -22.21
C PRO A 219 -2.81 12.05 -21.49
N ASP A 220 -2.09 10.99 -21.82
CA ASP A 220 -2.21 9.71 -21.14
C ASP A 220 -1.77 9.79 -19.68
N TYR A 221 -2.14 8.77 -18.90
CA TYR A 221 -1.56 8.59 -17.56
C TYR A 221 -0.05 8.41 -17.64
N LEU A 222 0.66 8.87 -16.62
CA LEU A 222 2.11 8.72 -16.52
C LEU A 222 2.50 7.24 -16.54
N SER A 223 3.52 6.91 -17.31
CA SER A 223 4.23 5.63 -17.16
C SER A 223 5.20 5.69 -15.96
N GLU A 224 5.60 4.53 -15.46
CA GLU A 224 6.64 4.46 -14.43
C GLU A 224 7.93 5.16 -14.86
N SER A 225 8.33 5.02 -16.13
CA SER A 225 9.52 5.68 -16.67
C SER A 225 9.40 7.21 -16.69
N GLU A 226 8.21 7.74 -17.01
CA GLU A 226 7.93 9.18 -16.92
C GLU A 226 7.93 9.66 -15.48
N LEU A 227 7.35 8.89 -14.54
CA LEU A 227 7.40 9.21 -13.11
C LEU A 227 8.84 9.24 -12.59
N ILE A 228 9.68 8.24 -12.93
CA ILE A 228 11.10 8.22 -12.59
C ILE A 228 11.80 9.50 -13.10
N SER A 229 11.48 9.93 -14.33
CA SER A 229 12.06 11.15 -14.90
C SER A 229 11.63 12.41 -14.17
N LEU A 230 10.38 12.47 -13.70
CA LEU A 230 9.89 13.57 -12.87
C LEU A 230 10.52 13.57 -11.47
N MET A 231 10.70 12.39 -10.86
CA MET A 231 11.39 12.26 -9.58
C MET A 231 12.84 12.75 -9.68
N GLU A 232 13.56 12.30 -10.71
CA GLU A 232 14.93 12.76 -10.98
C GLU A 232 14.98 14.28 -11.19
N LYS A 233 14.09 14.84 -12.02
CA LYS A 233 14.01 16.29 -12.29
C LYS A 233 13.84 17.12 -11.02
N ASN A 234 13.07 16.61 -10.06
CA ASN A 234 12.80 17.28 -8.79
C ASN A 234 13.78 16.87 -7.68
N GLY A 235 14.77 16.02 -7.96
CA GLY A 235 15.72 15.51 -6.96
C GLY A 235 15.05 14.69 -5.86
N ILE A 236 13.98 13.97 -6.17
CA ILE A 236 13.21 13.16 -5.22
C ILE A 236 13.64 11.70 -5.33
N GLY A 237 14.17 11.18 -4.25
CA GLY A 237 14.68 9.81 -4.16
C GLY A 237 16.08 9.67 -4.76
N THR A 238 16.72 8.56 -4.46
CA THR A 238 18.07 8.19 -4.91
C THR A 238 18.00 6.86 -5.68
N ASP A 239 19.13 6.39 -6.17
CA ASP A 239 19.33 5.04 -6.70
C ASP A 239 18.77 3.93 -5.77
N ALA A 240 18.77 4.17 -4.45
CA ALA A 240 18.27 3.23 -3.45
C ALA A 240 16.75 3.25 -3.27
N SER A 241 16.09 4.40 -3.45
CA SER A 241 14.71 4.61 -2.97
C SER A 241 13.66 4.78 -4.08
N ILE A 242 14.03 5.19 -5.30
CA ILE A 242 13.07 5.45 -6.38
C ILE A 242 12.18 4.23 -6.68
N SER A 243 12.79 3.04 -6.84
CA SER A 243 12.05 1.81 -7.12
C SER A 243 11.07 1.44 -6.00
N VAL A 244 11.47 1.64 -4.75
CA VAL A 244 10.66 1.38 -3.56
C VAL A 244 9.48 2.36 -3.48
N HIS A 245 9.69 3.64 -3.74
CA HIS A 245 8.61 4.65 -3.74
C HIS A 245 7.52 4.32 -4.76
N ILE A 246 7.92 3.94 -5.98
CA ILE A 246 6.96 3.56 -7.03
C ILE A 246 6.19 2.28 -6.66
N ASN A 247 6.89 1.29 -6.11
CA ASN A 247 6.25 0.07 -5.64
C ASN A 247 5.24 0.34 -4.51
N ASN A 248 5.60 1.19 -3.55
CA ASN A 248 4.76 1.51 -2.40
C ASN A 248 3.41 2.14 -2.78
N ILE A 249 3.36 3.00 -3.79
CA ILE A 249 2.08 3.60 -4.23
C ILE A 249 1.15 2.56 -4.89
N SER A 250 1.72 1.53 -5.51
CA SER A 250 0.96 0.39 -6.05
C SER A 250 0.52 -0.58 -4.96
N GLU A 251 1.38 -0.96 -4.02
CA GLU A 251 1.05 -1.82 -2.90
C GLU A 251 -0.02 -1.20 -1.97
N ARG A 252 0.02 0.10 -1.79
CA ARG A 252 -0.99 0.86 -1.03
C ARG A 252 -2.29 1.07 -1.79
N ASN A 253 -2.37 0.55 -3.01
CA ASN A 253 -3.53 0.69 -3.89
C ASN A 253 -3.91 2.15 -4.20
N TYR A 254 -2.93 3.05 -4.25
CA TYR A 254 -3.15 4.43 -4.69
C TYR A 254 -3.19 4.53 -6.22
N VAL A 255 -2.43 3.66 -6.89
CA VAL A 255 -2.41 3.50 -8.34
C VAL A 255 -2.46 2.02 -8.73
N GLN A 256 -2.94 1.75 -9.95
CA GLN A 256 -2.86 0.45 -10.60
C GLN A 256 -1.98 0.56 -11.83
N VAL A 257 -1.14 -0.45 -12.07
CA VAL A 257 -0.25 -0.50 -13.23
C VAL A 257 -0.98 -1.21 -14.37
N ASN A 258 -1.30 -0.47 -15.44
CA ASN A 258 -1.94 -1.00 -16.64
C ASN A 258 -0.92 -1.30 -17.75
N SER A 259 -1.42 -1.69 -18.93
CA SER A 259 -0.60 -1.94 -20.14
C SER A 259 0.32 -0.75 -20.45
N GLY A 260 1.55 -1.04 -20.92
CA GLY A 260 2.58 -0.01 -21.11
C GLY A 260 3.13 0.59 -19.82
N ARG A 261 2.96 -0.12 -18.69
CA ARG A 261 3.42 0.34 -17.36
C ARG A 261 2.86 1.71 -16.97
N ARG A 262 1.60 1.99 -17.38
CA ARG A 262 0.89 3.23 -17.04
C ARG A 262 0.32 3.16 -15.64
N LEU A 263 0.50 4.23 -14.86
CA LEU A 263 0.04 4.38 -13.48
C LEU A 263 -1.33 5.05 -13.47
N VAL A 264 -2.38 4.24 -13.34
CA VAL A 264 -3.76 4.74 -13.30
C VAL A 264 -4.18 4.96 -11.84
N PRO A 265 -4.54 6.19 -11.44
CA PRO A 265 -5.01 6.47 -10.09
C PRO A 265 -6.27 5.68 -9.77
N THR A 266 -6.32 5.09 -8.58
CA THR A 266 -7.53 4.47 -8.04
C THR A 266 -8.47 5.51 -7.44
N ALA A 267 -9.70 5.12 -7.12
CA ALA A 267 -10.60 5.98 -6.36
C ALA A 267 -9.97 6.42 -5.03
N LEU A 268 -9.27 5.50 -4.33
CA LEU A 268 -8.55 5.80 -3.10
C LEU A 268 -7.45 6.84 -3.32
N GLY A 269 -6.59 6.64 -4.32
CA GLY A 269 -5.51 7.58 -4.63
C GLY A 269 -6.04 8.97 -5.00
N THR A 270 -7.08 9.03 -5.83
CA THR A 270 -7.70 10.30 -6.23
C THR A 270 -8.31 11.03 -5.04
N THR A 271 -9.04 10.32 -4.17
CA THR A 271 -9.66 10.91 -2.98
C THR A 271 -8.61 11.39 -1.99
N LEU A 272 -7.54 10.61 -1.79
CA LEU A 272 -6.44 10.99 -0.92
C LEU A 272 -5.79 12.31 -1.36
N ILE A 273 -5.46 12.42 -2.65
CA ILE A 273 -4.85 13.65 -3.19
C ILE A 273 -5.82 14.84 -3.11
N ARG A 274 -7.10 14.64 -3.45
CA ARG A 274 -8.12 15.71 -3.31
C ARG A 274 -8.28 16.15 -1.86
N GLY A 275 -8.26 15.21 -0.90
CA GLY A 275 -8.30 15.51 0.52
C GLY A 275 -7.11 16.35 0.96
N TYR A 276 -5.90 15.99 0.56
CA TYR A 276 -4.72 16.81 0.82
C TYR A 276 -4.81 18.20 0.18
N GLN A 277 -5.26 18.30 -1.07
CA GLN A 277 -5.45 19.57 -1.76
C GLN A 277 -6.48 20.47 -1.08
N CYS A 278 -7.55 19.92 -0.50
CA CYS A 278 -8.55 20.68 0.24
C CYS A 278 -8.04 21.20 1.60
N ILE A 279 -7.04 20.52 2.18
CA ILE A 279 -6.45 20.92 3.46
C ILE A 279 -5.28 21.87 3.23
N ASP A 280 -4.27 21.42 2.49
CA ASP A 280 -3.04 22.16 2.19
C ASP A 280 -2.49 21.68 0.83
N PRO A 281 -2.70 22.45 -0.26
CA PRO A 281 -2.25 22.06 -1.60
C PRO A 281 -0.75 21.77 -1.71
N ASP A 282 0.08 22.41 -0.87
CA ASP A 282 1.53 22.21 -0.87
C ASP A 282 1.92 20.77 -0.55
N LEU A 283 1.08 20.03 0.20
CA LEU A 283 1.33 18.61 0.53
C LEU A 283 1.32 17.70 -0.71
N CYS A 284 0.71 18.17 -1.82
CA CYS A 284 0.65 17.42 -3.08
C CYS A 284 1.74 17.83 -4.06
N LEU A 285 2.50 18.88 -3.77
CA LEU A 285 3.57 19.39 -4.63
C LEU A 285 4.92 18.73 -4.30
N PRO A 286 5.81 18.59 -5.29
CA PRO A 286 7.13 18.00 -5.07
C PRO A 286 8.07 18.88 -4.26
N ASP A 287 7.75 20.19 -4.12
CA ASP A 287 8.66 21.21 -3.61
C ASP A 287 9.14 20.93 -2.19
N ILE A 288 8.24 20.52 -1.29
CA ILE A 288 8.60 20.20 0.10
C ILE A 288 9.61 19.06 0.13
N ARG A 289 9.33 17.98 -0.60
CA ARG A 289 10.22 16.82 -0.63
C ARG A 289 11.54 17.15 -1.31
N SER A 290 11.50 17.86 -2.43
CA SER A 290 12.67 18.33 -3.15
C SER A 290 13.56 19.22 -2.25
N PHE A 291 12.96 20.14 -1.50
CA PHE A 291 13.67 20.98 -0.55
C PHE A 291 14.42 20.16 0.51
N ILE A 292 13.77 19.16 1.09
CA ILE A 292 14.38 18.30 2.11
C ILE A 292 15.58 17.54 1.54
N GLU A 293 15.45 16.93 0.36
CA GLU A 293 16.55 16.21 -0.32
C GLU A 293 17.74 17.16 -0.62
N GLN A 294 17.44 18.40 -1.02
CA GLN A 294 18.48 19.42 -1.20
C GLN A 294 19.21 19.76 0.10
N GLN A 295 18.46 19.91 1.22
CA GLN A 295 19.07 20.16 2.53
C GLN A 295 19.96 19.00 2.99
N ILE A 296 19.52 17.76 2.80
CA ILE A 296 20.32 16.56 3.09
C ILE A 296 21.61 16.56 2.24
N THR A 297 21.49 16.92 0.97
CA THR A 297 22.66 17.04 0.07
C THR A 297 23.64 18.11 0.54
N LEU A 298 23.15 19.25 1.06
CA LEU A 298 24.02 20.30 1.63
C LEU A 298 24.75 19.83 2.89
N ILE A 299 24.09 19.04 3.74
CA ILE A 299 24.73 18.41 4.92
C ILE A 299 25.82 17.44 4.46
N ALA A 300 25.53 16.56 3.49
CA ALA A 300 26.51 15.61 2.96
C ALA A 300 27.74 16.30 2.35
N LYS A 301 27.56 17.48 1.74
CA LYS A 301 28.64 18.33 1.19
C LYS A 301 29.35 19.19 2.25
N GLY A 302 28.98 19.08 3.53
CA GLY A 302 29.54 19.92 4.60
C GLY A 302 29.18 21.40 4.52
N LYS A 303 28.13 21.76 3.76
CA LYS A 303 27.69 23.15 3.54
C LYS A 303 26.55 23.60 4.44
N ALA A 304 25.96 22.70 5.20
CA ALA A 304 24.91 22.99 6.17
C ALA A 304 25.13 22.21 7.45
N ASP A 305 24.75 22.81 8.59
CA ASP A 305 24.77 22.15 9.89
C ASP A 305 23.54 21.25 10.05
N HIS A 306 23.77 19.98 10.39
CA HIS A 306 22.71 18.98 10.45
C HIS A 306 21.65 19.28 11.54
N LEU A 307 22.07 19.80 12.71
CA LEU A 307 21.14 20.11 13.80
C LEU A 307 20.21 21.25 13.42
N GLN A 308 20.73 22.28 12.79
CA GLN A 308 19.92 23.42 12.33
C GLN A 308 18.91 22.99 11.26
N VAL A 309 19.35 22.16 10.30
CA VAL A 309 18.46 21.64 9.25
C VAL A 309 17.36 20.78 9.85
N VAL A 310 17.69 19.84 10.75
CA VAL A 310 16.70 18.98 11.42
C VAL A 310 15.69 19.81 12.21
N GLN A 311 16.17 20.76 13.01
CA GLN A 311 15.28 21.63 13.79
C GLN A 311 14.33 22.44 12.90
N HIS A 312 14.86 23.01 11.81
CA HIS A 312 14.06 23.79 10.86
C HIS A 312 12.98 22.95 10.20
N VAL A 313 13.36 21.78 9.68
CA VAL A 313 12.43 20.85 9.02
C VAL A 313 11.35 20.37 10.00
N LEU A 314 11.74 19.97 11.22
CA LEU A 314 10.77 19.55 12.24
C LEU A 314 9.77 20.65 12.62
N GLN A 315 10.23 21.91 12.74
CA GLN A 315 9.34 23.03 13.02
C GLN A 315 8.33 23.27 11.89
N GLN A 316 8.78 23.17 10.64
CA GLN A 316 7.87 23.30 9.49
C GLN A 316 6.84 22.18 9.45
N PHE A 317 7.26 20.92 9.64
CA PHE A 317 6.34 19.79 9.69
C PHE A 317 5.36 19.88 10.86
N MET A 318 5.82 20.31 12.03
CA MET A 318 4.94 20.50 13.18
C MET A 318 3.83 21.53 12.90
N ARG A 319 4.16 22.62 12.21
CA ARG A 319 3.17 23.63 11.79
C ARG A 319 2.16 23.06 10.78
N LYS A 320 2.66 22.39 9.74
CA LYS A 320 1.81 21.75 8.72
C LYS A 320 0.95 20.64 9.31
N TYR A 321 1.50 19.81 10.20
CA TYR A 321 0.76 18.77 10.90
C TYR A 321 -0.36 19.35 11.78
N SER A 322 -0.04 20.37 12.58
CA SER A 322 -1.05 21.04 13.42
C SER A 322 -2.17 21.68 12.59
N TYR A 323 -1.83 22.24 11.44
CA TYR A 323 -2.82 22.77 10.50
C TYR A 323 -3.65 21.65 9.87
N PHE A 324 -3.01 20.56 9.45
CA PHE A 324 -3.68 19.39 8.89
C PHE A 324 -4.69 18.78 9.86
N VAL A 325 -4.30 18.56 11.13
CA VAL A 325 -5.19 18.01 12.16
C VAL A 325 -6.41 18.91 12.39
N LYS A 326 -6.24 20.23 12.38
CA LYS A 326 -7.36 21.18 12.52
C LYS A 326 -8.35 21.16 11.35
N LYS A 327 -7.94 20.68 10.19
CA LYS A 327 -8.72 20.67 8.95
C LYS A 327 -9.08 19.26 8.46
N ILE A 328 -8.81 18.23 9.24
CA ILE A 328 -8.98 16.83 8.85
C ILE A 328 -10.44 16.47 8.51
N GLU A 329 -11.40 17.18 9.09
CA GLU A 329 -12.83 17.00 8.79
C GLU A 329 -13.15 17.19 7.30
N ASN A 330 -12.42 18.06 6.60
CA ASN A 330 -12.57 18.24 5.15
C ASN A 330 -12.19 16.98 4.36
N MET A 331 -11.22 16.21 4.86
CA MET A 331 -10.83 14.92 4.27
C MET A 331 -11.86 13.85 4.60
N ASP A 332 -12.33 13.77 5.83
CA ASP A 332 -13.33 12.79 6.25
C ASP A 332 -14.61 12.92 5.41
N ALA A 333 -15.10 14.15 5.18
CA ALA A 333 -16.26 14.41 4.34
C ALA A 333 -16.07 13.93 2.88
N LEU A 334 -14.87 14.10 2.30
CA LEU A 334 -14.56 13.60 0.95
C LEU A 334 -14.50 12.07 0.91
N PHE A 335 -13.93 11.45 1.94
CA PHE A 335 -13.88 9.99 2.03
C PHE A 335 -15.28 9.40 2.20
N GLU A 336 -16.12 9.98 3.03
CA GLU A 336 -17.53 9.59 3.18
C GLU A 336 -18.30 9.71 1.86
N ALA A 337 -18.17 10.81 1.15
CA ALA A 337 -18.87 11.04 -0.11
C ALA A 337 -18.41 10.08 -1.23
N GLN A 338 -17.13 9.77 -1.32
CA GLN A 338 -16.57 8.94 -2.40
C GLN A 338 -16.58 7.45 -2.10
N PHE A 339 -16.50 7.05 -0.83
CA PHE A 339 -16.49 5.65 -0.41
C PHE A 339 -17.84 5.16 0.13
N SER A 340 -18.84 6.02 0.18
CA SER A 340 -20.24 5.62 0.32
C SER A 340 -20.64 4.55 -0.73
N PRO A 341 -20.22 4.60 -2.01
CA PRO A 341 -20.42 3.50 -2.95
C PRO A 341 -19.59 2.24 -2.68
N LEU A 342 -18.54 2.28 -1.87
CA LEU A 342 -17.83 1.07 -1.40
C LEU A 342 -18.72 0.18 -0.53
N ALA A 343 -19.83 0.70 -0.06
CA ALA A 343 -20.90 -0.05 0.53
C ALA A 343 -21.53 -1.08 -0.45
N ASP A 344 -21.32 -0.97 -1.76
CA ASP A 344 -21.78 -1.98 -2.73
C ASP A 344 -21.06 -3.33 -2.60
N SER A 345 -19.89 -3.38 -1.99
CA SER A 345 -19.14 -4.61 -1.74
C SER A 345 -19.52 -5.36 -0.46
N GLY A 346 -20.31 -4.76 0.43
CA GLY A 346 -20.73 -5.38 1.69
C GLY A 346 -21.90 -6.37 1.53
N ARG A 347 -21.88 -7.47 2.33
CA ARG A 347 -23.03 -8.39 2.38
C ARG A 347 -24.14 -7.83 3.27
N LEU A 348 -25.40 -8.02 2.88
CA LEU A 348 -26.55 -7.72 3.73
C LEU A 348 -26.53 -8.61 4.97
N LEU A 349 -26.69 -8.04 6.18
CA LEU A 349 -26.57 -8.82 7.41
C LEU A 349 -27.74 -8.58 8.39
N SER A 350 -28.06 -7.35 8.78
CA SER A 350 -29.10 -7.05 9.75
C SER A 350 -29.92 -5.84 9.33
N LYS A 351 -31.13 -5.70 9.91
CA LYS A 351 -32.01 -4.56 9.62
C LYS A 351 -31.64 -3.34 10.46
N CYS A 352 -31.72 -2.19 9.84
CA CYS A 352 -31.60 -0.88 10.49
C CYS A 352 -32.85 -0.61 11.33
N GLY A 353 -32.68 -0.25 12.60
CA GLY A 353 -33.79 0.08 13.48
C GLY A 353 -34.54 1.36 13.08
N LYS A 354 -33.87 2.29 12.34
CA LYS A 354 -34.46 3.56 11.91
C LYS A 354 -35.35 3.43 10.67
N CYS A 355 -34.91 2.71 9.65
CA CYS A 355 -35.62 2.61 8.37
C CYS A 355 -36.15 1.20 8.04
N GLY A 356 -35.85 0.18 8.84
CA GLY A 356 -36.29 -1.21 8.64
C GLY A 356 -35.62 -1.94 7.47
N ARG A 357 -34.74 -1.28 6.71
CA ARG A 357 -34.02 -1.90 5.57
C ARG A 357 -32.75 -2.60 6.01
N TYR A 358 -32.31 -3.59 5.23
CA TYR A 358 -31.08 -4.31 5.51
C TYR A 358 -29.86 -3.41 5.37
N MET A 359 -29.00 -3.45 6.37
CA MET A 359 -27.69 -2.81 6.38
C MET A 359 -26.63 -3.73 5.77
N LYS A 360 -25.62 -3.14 5.17
CA LYS A 360 -24.46 -3.82 4.62
C LYS A 360 -23.37 -3.98 5.67
N TYR A 361 -22.89 -5.21 5.85
CA TYR A 361 -21.73 -5.51 6.67
C TYR A 361 -20.45 -5.38 5.83
N ILE A 362 -19.56 -4.50 6.24
CA ILE A 362 -18.27 -4.24 5.62
C ILE A 362 -17.21 -4.84 6.52
N SER A 363 -16.53 -5.90 6.03
CA SER A 363 -15.53 -6.66 6.79
C SER A 363 -14.13 -6.06 6.74
N THR A 364 -13.87 -5.10 5.85
CA THR A 364 -12.60 -4.37 5.80
C THR A 364 -12.43 -3.51 7.06
N GLN A 365 -11.19 -3.41 7.57
CA GLN A 365 -10.91 -2.62 8.77
C GLN A 365 -11.02 -1.11 8.50
N PRO A 366 -11.69 -0.39 9.39
CA PRO A 366 -12.46 -0.84 10.53
C PRO A 366 -13.78 -1.53 10.14
N MET A 367 -14.07 -2.72 10.74
CA MET A 367 -15.33 -3.43 10.52
C MET A 367 -16.51 -2.56 10.92
N ARG A 368 -17.54 -2.52 10.06
CA ARG A 368 -18.71 -1.64 10.27
C ARG A 368 -19.95 -2.14 9.57
N MET A 369 -21.12 -1.68 10.05
CA MET A 369 -22.40 -1.76 9.35
C MET A 369 -22.68 -0.42 8.68
N TYR A 370 -23.25 -0.46 7.48
CA TYR A 370 -23.67 0.74 6.75
C TYR A 370 -25.13 0.62 6.31
N CYS A 371 -25.92 1.62 6.68
CA CYS A 371 -27.29 1.75 6.19
C CYS A 371 -27.31 2.68 4.98
N VAL A 372 -27.57 2.13 3.79
CA VAL A 372 -27.61 2.90 2.54
C VAL A 372 -28.74 3.96 2.55
N THR A 373 -29.86 3.66 3.20
CA THR A 373 -31.05 4.53 3.22
C THR A 373 -30.89 5.69 4.19
N CYS A 374 -30.27 5.45 5.36
CA CYS A 374 -30.03 6.48 6.38
C CYS A 374 -28.69 7.16 6.22
N GLU A 375 -27.82 6.64 5.32
CA GLU A 375 -26.42 7.09 5.11
C GLU A 375 -25.59 7.07 6.40
N GLU A 376 -25.92 6.17 7.34
CA GLU A 376 -25.26 6.07 8.64
C GLU A 376 -24.34 4.86 8.72
N VAL A 377 -23.19 5.06 9.38
CA VAL A 377 -22.18 4.04 9.66
C VAL A 377 -22.18 3.69 11.14
N TYR A 378 -22.22 2.38 11.43
CA TYR A 378 -22.10 1.84 12.78
C TYR A 378 -20.84 0.98 12.87
N TYR A 379 -19.85 1.46 13.62
CA TYR A 379 -18.61 0.70 13.84
C TYR A 379 -18.86 -0.53 14.71
N LEU A 380 -18.10 -1.58 14.44
CA LEU A 380 -18.21 -2.86 15.14
C LEU A 380 -16.90 -3.15 15.89
N PRO A 381 -16.93 -4.06 16.89
CA PRO A 381 -15.71 -4.55 17.51
C PRO A 381 -14.77 -5.14 16.46
N GLN A 382 -13.46 -4.89 16.58
CA GLN A 382 -12.45 -5.33 15.64
C GLN A 382 -11.86 -6.71 16.02
N ASN A 383 -11.17 -7.36 15.09
CA ASN A 383 -10.44 -8.63 15.30
C ASN A 383 -11.33 -9.82 15.71
N GLY A 384 -12.48 -9.94 15.08
CA GLY A 384 -13.41 -11.04 15.32
C GLY A 384 -14.35 -11.31 14.14
N SER A 385 -15.32 -12.15 14.34
CA SER A 385 -16.39 -12.45 13.37
C SER A 385 -17.73 -11.93 13.84
N ILE A 386 -18.56 -11.49 12.89
CA ILE A 386 -19.91 -10.97 13.14
C ILE A 386 -20.95 -11.86 12.46
N LYS A 387 -22.02 -12.16 13.20
CA LYS A 387 -23.20 -12.89 12.71
C LYS A 387 -24.48 -12.23 13.23
N LEU A 388 -25.61 -12.45 12.55
CA LEU A 388 -26.91 -12.09 13.07
C LEU A 388 -27.21 -12.92 14.33
N TYR A 389 -27.74 -12.28 15.37
CA TYR A 389 -28.05 -12.93 16.63
C TYR A 389 -29.55 -13.25 16.77
N LYS A 390 -29.95 -14.44 16.31
CA LYS A 390 -31.28 -15.01 16.51
C LYS A 390 -32.47 -14.08 16.17
N GLU A 391 -32.29 -13.10 15.27
CA GLU A 391 -33.30 -12.10 14.89
C GLU A 391 -33.94 -11.34 16.09
N ILE A 392 -33.18 -11.21 17.17
CA ILE A 392 -33.59 -10.46 18.35
C ILE A 392 -33.43 -8.96 18.08
N ILE A 393 -34.45 -8.20 18.43
CA ILE A 393 -34.49 -6.75 18.22
C ILE A 393 -34.17 -6.03 19.55
N CYS A 394 -33.36 -4.97 19.48
CA CYS A 394 -33.10 -4.10 20.60
C CYS A 394 -34.37 -3.31 20.95
N PRO A 395 -34.88 -3.38 22.21
CA PRO A 395 -36.08 -2.67 22.58
C PRO A 395 -35.96 -1.15 22.66
N LEU A 396 -34.73 -0.62 22.61
CA LEU A 396 -34.48 0.83 22.70
C LEU A 396 -34.53 1.50 21.34
N ASP A 397 -33.99 0.86 20.32
CA ASP A 397 -33.72 1.51 19.03
C ASP A 397 -34.19 0.69 17.80
N GLY A 398 -34.76 -0.49 18.03
CA GLY A 398 -35.34 -1.35 16.98
C GLY A 398 -34.31 -2.04 16.08
N PHE A 399 -32.99 -1.93 16.35
CA PHE A 399 -31.98 -2.63 15.58
C PHE A 399 -31.93 -4.13 15.90
N GLU A 400 -31.73 -4.96 14.88
CA GLU A 400 -31.42 -6.37 15.08
C GLU A 400 -30.04 -6.54 15.73
N LEU A 401 -29.98 -7.38 16.77
CA LEU A 401 -28.74 -7.64 17.49
C LEU A 401 -27.76 -8.47 16.64
N LEU A 402 -26.49 -8.14 16.77
CA LEU A 402 -25.40 -8.90 16.20
C LEU A 402 -24.64 -9.68 17.28
N LEU A 403 -24.10 -10.84 16.90
CA LEU A 403 -23.19 -11.61 17.74
C LEU A 403 -21.77 -11.38 17.25
N PHE A 404 -20.94 -10.84 18.11
CA PHE A 404 -19.51 -10.76 17.90
C PHE A 404 -18.80 -11.93 18.58
N SER A 405 -17.83 -12.55 17.89
CA SER A 405 -17.00 -13.63 18.41
C SER A 405 -15.55 -13.32 18.15
N MET A 406 -14.76 -13.20 19.22
CA MET A 406 -13.31 -13.02 19.12
C MET A 406 -12.64 -14.32 18.66
N VAL A 407 -11.48 -14.18 18.02
CA VAL A 407 -10.64 -15.32 17.63
C VAL A 407 -9.50 -15.45 18.63
N GLY A 408 -9.30 -16.65 19.20
CA GLY A 408 -8.18 -16.91 20.11
C GLY A 408 -8.55 -17.87 21.24
N PRO A 409 -7.58 -18.27 22.08
CA PRO A 409 -7.77 -19.21 23.20
C PRO A 409 -8.69 -18.68 24.31
N ASP A 410 -8.78 -17.35 24.46
CA ASP A 410 -9.67 -16.67 25.42
C ASP A 410 -10.87 -16.01 24.71
N ALA A 411 -11.34 -16.63 23.62
CA ALA A 411 -12.39 -16.08 22.76
C ALA A 411 -13.69 -15.82 23.53
N LYS A 412 -14.06 -14.55 23.66
CA LYS A 412 -15.35 -14.11 24.20
C LYS A 412 -16.31 -13.85 23.03
N SER A 413 -17.54 -14.30 23.20
CA SER A 413 -18.62 -13.97 22.28
C SER A 413 -19.68 -13.18 23.02
N PHE A 414 -20.20 -12.13 22.43
CA PHE A 414 -21.23 -11.32 23.07
C PHE A 414 -22.17 -10.69 22.05
N PRO A 415 -23.45 -10.51 22.42
CA PRO A 415 -24.40 -9.78 21.61
C PRO A 415 -24.15 -8.27 21.71
N LEU A 416 -24.42 -7.55 20.63
CA LEU A 416 -24.39 -6.10 20.58
C LEU A 416 -25.49 -5.54 19.68
N CYS A 417 -26.05 -4.39 20.06
CA CYS A 417 -26.87 -3.57 19.18
C CYS A 417 -25.96 -2.60 18.41
N PRO A 418 -26.02 -2.52 17.08
CA PRO A 418 -25.20 -1.60 16.31
C PRO A 418 -25.34 -0.14 16.75
N CYS A 419 -26.55 0.31 17.04
CA CYS A 419 -26.83 1.68 17.47
C CYS A 419 -26.31 1.95 18.89
N CYS A 420 -26.73 1.17 19.88
CA CYS A 420 -26.30 1.33 21.27
C CYS A 420 -24.79 1.13 21.46
N TYR A 421 -24.16 0.31 20.62
CA TYR A 421 -22.72 0.12 20.65
C TYR A 421 -21.95 1.40 20.28
N ASN A 422 -22.45 2.17 19.30
CA ASN A 422 -21.83 3.41 18.84
C ASN A 422 -22.28 4.65 19.62
N SER A 423 -23.51 4.65 20.09
CA SER A 423 -24.12 5.78 20.80
C SER A 423 -24.93 5.25 21.98
N PRO A 424 -24.27 4.92 23.11
CA PRO A 424 -24.97 4.44 24.31
C PRO A 424 -26.02 5.44 24.77
N PRO A 425 -27.29 5.04 24.95
CA PRO A 425 -28.39 5.96 25.27
C PRO A 425 -28.47 6.36 26.76
N PHE A 426 -27.41 6.12 27.54
CA PHE A 426 -27.41 6.31 29.00
C PHE A 426 -26.33 7.30 29.43
N GLU A 427 -26.71 8.30 30.20
CA GLU A 427 -25.77 9.23 30.83
C GLU A 427 -24.97 8.54 31.95
N GLY A 428 -23.69 8.87 32.10
CA GLY A 428 -22.82 8.41 33.17
C GLY A 428 -22.20 7.02 32.98
N ILE A 429 -22.29 6.43 31.78
CA ILE A 429 -21.60 5.16 31.44
C ILE A 429 -20.09 5.31 31.56
N ASP A 430 -19.53 6.47 31.31
CA ASP A 430 -18.10 6.79 31.41
C ASP A 430 -17.55 6.54 32.83
N LYS A 431 -18.37 6.74 33.87
CA LYS A 431 -17.97 6.48 35.27
C LYS A 431 -17.98 5.00 35.63
N LEU A 432 -18.82 4.21 34.95
CA LEU A 432 -18.93 2.76 35.18
C LEU A 432 -17.84 1.97 34.46
N PHE A 433 -17.33 2.45 33.35
CA PHE A 433 -16.50 1.64 32.44
C PHE A 433 -15.11 2.20 32.14
N GLY A 434 -14.68 3.32 32.72
CA GLY A 434 -13.30 3.83 32.75
C GLY A 434 -12.45 3.79 31.46
N ALA A 435 -12.98 3.29 30.37
CA ALA A 435 -12.28 2.97 29.15
C ALA A 435 -12.97 3.47 27.86
N LEU A 436 -14.18 4.02 27.95
CA LEU A 436 -14.85 4.62 26.81
C LEU A 436 -14.33 6.04 26.62
N LYS A 437 -13.37 6.20 25.71
CA LYS A 437 -12.97 7.53 25.27
C LYS A 437 -14.08 8.06 24.35
N LEU A 438 -14.90 8.94 24.88
CA LEU A 438 -15.79 9.78 24.06
C LEU A 438 -14.94 10.87 23.41
N ASP A 439 -15.21 11.17 22.16
CA ASP A 439 -14.68 12.35 21.50
C ASP A 439 -15.39 13.63 22.00
N GLU A 440 -14.93 14.80 21.57
CA GLU A 440 -15.51 16.10 21.95
C GLU A 440 -16.99 16.24 21.53
N THR A 441 -17.50 15.35 20.68
CA THR A 441 -18.89 15.29 20.20
C THR A 441 -19.76 14.28 20.96
N GLY A 442 -19.21 13.59 21.97
CA GLY A 442 -19.92 12.58 22.77
C GLY A 442 -20.07 11.23 22.08
N LYS A 443 -19.35 10.99 20.97
CA LYS A 443 -19.35 9.70 20.26
C LYS A 443 -18.22 8.79 20.77
N VAL A 444 -18.51 7.51 20.83
CA VAL A 444 -17.53 6.48 21.23
C VAL A 444 -16.47 6.31 20.14
N GLY A 445 -15.20 6.29 20.51
CA GLY A 445 -14.09 6.06 19.57
C GLY A 445 -14.24 4.77 18.76
N LYS A 446 -13.74 4.76 17.52
CA LYS A 446 -13.86 3.65 16.56
C LYS A 446 -13.48 2.29 17.19
N GLY A 447 -14.47 1.41 17.39
CA GLY A 447 -14.27 0.05 17.90
C GLY A 447 -14.32 -0.15 19.42
N ALA A 448 -14.50 0.91 20.21
CA ALA A 448 -14.71 0.82 21.66
C ALA A 448 -16.16 1.23 21.97
N GLY A 449 -17.04 0.27 22.12
CA GLY A 449 -18.46 0.53 22.32
C GLY A 449 -19.09 -0.28 23.45
N MET A 450 -20.37 -0.08 23.70
CA MET A 450 -21.13 -0.75 24.76
C MET A 450 -21.79 -2.04 24.25
N PRO A 451 -21.25 -3.24 24.56
CA PRO A 451 -21.94 -4.50 24.29
C PRO A 451 -23.19 -4.65 25.16
N CYS A 452 -24.13 -5.52 24.76
CA CYS A 452 -25.41 -5.68 25.45
C CYS A 452 -25.25 -6.13 26.91
N PHE A 453 -24.22 -6.90 27.26
CA PHE A 453 -23.98 -7.32 28.64
C PHE A 453 -23.55 -6.19 29.59
N LEU A 454 -23.29 -5.00 29.04
CA LEU A 454 -23.04 -3.77 29.81
C LEU A 454 -24.26 -2.84 29.80
N CYS A 455 -25.27 -3.13 28.96
CA CYS A 455 -26.47 -2.33 28.84
C CYS A 455 -27.34 -2.47 30.09
N PRO A 456 -27.70 -1.36 30.78
CA PRO A 456 -28.54 -1.41 31.99
C PRO A 456 -30.06 -1.47 31.70
N HIS A 457 -30.48 -1.69 30.46
CA HIS A 457 -31.90 -1.63 30.12
C HIS A 457 -32.67 -2.86 30.58
N PRO A 458 -33.73 -2.73 31.42
CA PRO A 458 -34.39 -3.84 32.08
C PRO A 458 -35.21 -4.71 31.14
N THR A 459 -35.73 -4.17 30.03
CA THR A 459 -36.55 -4.95 29.09
C THR A 459 -35.76 -5.72 28.03
N CYS A 460 -34.46 -5.43 27.92
CA CYS A 460 -33.60 -6.17 26.99
C CYS A 460 -33.16 -7.49 27.63
N LYS A 461 -33.60 -8.62 27.06
CA LYS A 461 -33.24 -9.97 27.54
C LYS A 461 -31.74 -10.26 27.49
N GLN A 462 -30.94 -9.42 26.84
CA GLN A 462 -29.49 -9.56 26.73
C GLN A 462 -28.74 -8.53 27.59
N SER A 463 -29.46 -7.72 28.34
CA SER A 463 -28.88 -6.67 29.18
C SER A 463 -28.19 -7.22 30.43
N MET A 464 -27.35 -6.40 31.06
CA MET A 464 -26.68 -6.72 32.30
C MET A 464 -27.69 -7.05 33.44
N ILE A 465 -28.82 -6.35 33.49
CA ILE A 465 -29.84 -6.58 34.52
C ILE A 465 -30.49 -7.94 34.35
N THR A 466 -30.80 -8.32 33.11
CA THR A 466 -31.52 -9.56 32.82
C THR A 466 -30.61 -10.80 32.82
N GLN A 467 -29.36 -10.67 32.32
CA GLN A 467 -28.42 -11.81 32.21
C GLN A 467 -27.42 -11.86 33.36
N GLY A 468 -27.40 -10.87 34.23
CA GLY A 468 -26.53 -10.82 35.41
C GLY A 468 -26.98 -11.84 36.46
N VAL A 469 -26.09 -12.72 36.90
CA VAL A 469 -26.38 -13.79 37.88
C VAL A 469 -25.96 -13.37 39.27
N CYS A 470 -24.71 -13.04 39.49
CA CYS A 470 -24.19 -12.64 40.80
C CYS A 470 -22.98 -11.70 40.67
N ALA A 471 -22.53 -11.12 41.81
CA ALA A 471 -21.31 -10.33 41.85
C ALA A 471 -20.08 -11.20 41.52
N CYS A 472 -19.07 -10.61 40.90
CA CYS A 472 -17.83 -11.30 40.61
C CYS A 472 -16.98 -11.43 41.91
N PRO A 473 -16.43 -12.61 42.21
CA PRO A 473 -15.61 -12.80 43.41
C PRO A 473 -14.24 -12.13 43.34
N GLU A 474 -13.78 -11.73 42.12
CA GLU A 474 -12.44 -11.16 41.90
C GLU A 474 -12.41 -9.65 41.72
N CYS A 475 -13.55 -9.04 41.34
CA CYS A 475 -13.63 -7.61 41.10
C CYS A 475 -15.03 -7.07 41.39
N SER A 476 -15.25 -5.77 41.20
CA SER A 476 -16.54 -5.10 41.36
C SER A 476 -17.54 -5.35 40.23
N GLY A 477 -17.22 -6.25 39.29
CA GLY A 477 -18.09 -6.57 38.17
C GLY A 477 -19.17 -7.61 38.52
N THR A 478 -19.99 -7.92 37.52
CA THR A 478 -21.08 -8.91 37.60
C THR A 478 -20.76 -10.10 36.69
N LEU A 479 -21.03 -11.32 37.17
CA LEU A 479 -21.00 -12.53 36.37
C LEU A 479 -22.27 -12.63 35.55
N ILE A 480 -22.15 -12.73 34.24
CA ILE A 480 -23.23 -12.74 33.26
C ILE A 480 -23.26 -14.06 32.54
N LEU A 481 -24.45 -14.62 32.34
CA LEU A 481 -24.63 -15.85 31.58
C LEU A 481 -24.23 -15.62 30.12
N ASP A 482 -23.30 -16.46 29.63
CA ASP A 482 -22.87 -16.41 28.23
C ASP A 482 -23.88 -17.17 27.35
N PRO A 483 -24.68 -16.46 26.54
CA PRO A 483 -25.80 -17.04 25.80
C PRO A 483 -25.38 -17.99 24.66
N VAL A 484 -24.07 -18.00 24.33
CA VAL A 484 -23.50 -18.75 23.20
C VAL A 484 -22.64 -19.91 23.67
N SER A 485 -22.47 -20.07 24.98
CA SER A 485 -21.59 -21.09 25.55
C SER A 485 -22.15 -22.51 25.53
N ALA A 486 -23.42 -22.70 25.16
CA ALA A 486 -24.00 -24.05 25.03
C ALA A 486 -23.16 -24.94 24.08
N PRO A 487 -22.95 -26.23 24.38
CA PRO A 487 -23.41 -26.99 25.53
C PRO A 487 -22.53 -26.89 26.79
N LYS A 488 -21.41 -26.14 26.70
CA LYS A 488 -20.47 -25.91 27.82
C LYS A 488 -20.79 -24.57 28.47
N TRP A 489 -21.92 -24.54 29.20
CA TRP A 489 -22.43 -23.33 29.82
C TRP A 489 -21.43 -22.68 30.77
N ARG A 490 -21.30 -21.35 30.72
CA ARG A 490 -20.41 -20.57 31.56
C ARG A 490 -20.94 -19.17 31.86
N LEU A 491 -20.48 -18.62 32.98
CA LEU A 491 -20.65 -17.22 33.31
C LEU A 491 -19.34 -16.48 33.00
N LEU A 492 -19.44 -15.28 32.52
CA LEU A 492 -18.32 -14.40 32.22
C LEU A 492 -18.46 -13.12 33.04
N CYS A 493 -17.37 -12.66 33.67
CA CYS A 493 -17.37 -11.35 34.28
C CYS A 493 -17.37 -10.25 33.21
N ASN A 494 -18.20 -9.22 33.40
CA ASN A 494 -18.28 -8.07 32.52
C ASN A 494 -17.07 -7.12 32.63
N THR A 495 -16.29 -7.22 33.70
CA THR A 495 -15.16 -6.32 33.99
C THR A 495 -13.81 -7.03 33.94
N CYS A 496 -13.66 -8.20 34.56
CA CYS A 496 -12.40 -8.96 34.58
C CYS A 496 -12.49 -10.25 33.75
N ASN A 497 -11.43 -11.08 33.78
CA ASN A 497 -11.37 -12.34 33.03
C ASN A 497 -11.85 -13.57 33.84
N CYS A 498 -12.57 -13.35 34.93
CA CYS A 498 -13.15 -14.44 35.71
C CYS A 498 -14.21 -15.18 34.87
N VAL A 499 -14.06 -16.52 34.85
CA VAL A 499 -14.97 -17.44 34.15
C VAL A 499 -15.41 -18.49 35.14
N VAL A 500 -16.72 -18.72 35.23
CA VAL A 500 -17.34 -19.78 36.03
C VAL A 500 -18.00 -20.77 35.10
N LEU A 501 -17.59 -22.02 35.13
CA LEU A 501 -18.21 -23.10 34.37
C LEU A 501 -19.44 -23.60 35.12
N LEU A 502 -20.55 -23.71 34.41
CA LEU A 502 -21.82 -24.24 34.91
C LEU A 502 -21.91 -25.75 34.66
N PRO A 503 -22.87 -26.47 35.27
CA PRO A 503 -22.94 -27.91 35.18
C PRO A 503 -22.88 -28.49 33.78
N HIS A 504 -21.95 -29.41 33.52
CA HIS A 504 -21.76 -30.04 32.21
C HIS A 504 -23.00 -30.85 31.72
N ALA A 505 -23.83 -31.33 32.64
CA ALA A 505 -25.03 -32.06 32.31
C ALA A 505 -26.21 -31.17 31.92
N ALA A 506 -26.06 -29.86 31.96
CA ALA A 506 -27.13 -28.94 31.62
C ALA A 506 -27.36 -28.86 30.10
N HIS A 507 -28.61 -29.14 29.68
CA HIS A 507 -29.06 -28.97 28.31
C HIS A 507 -29.35 -27.48 28.01
N ARG A 508 -30.03 -26.81 28.95
CA ARG A 508 -30.36 -25.38 28.85
C ARG A 508 -30.20 -24.71 30.20
N ILE A 509 -29.71 -23.47 30.19
CA ILE A 509 -29.66 -22.62 31.38
C ILE A 509 -30.23 -21.25 31.00
N THR A 510 -31.14 -20.75 31.86
CA THR A 510 -31.76 -19.42 31.71
C THR A 510 -31.79 -18.69 33.05
N THR A 511 -31.67 -17.37 33.00
CA THR A 511 -31.90 -16.52 34.17
C THR A 511 -33.41 -16.34 34.40
N THR A 512 -33.81 -16.28 35.66
CA THR A 512 -35.19 -16.00 36.06
C THR A 512 -35.34 -14.57 36.56
N ASP A 513 -36.56 -14.08 36.73
CA ASP A 513 -36.81 -12.76 37.33
C ASP A 513 -36.75 -12.79 38.87
N LYS A 514 -36.49 -13.96 39.46
CA LYS A 514 -36.42 -14.18 40.89
C LYS A 514 -35.05 -13.86 41.46
N LYS A 515 -34.99 -13.24 42.63
CA LYS A 515 -33.77 -13.00 43.39
C LYS A 515 -33.65 -13.93 44.58
N CYS A 516 -32.44 -14.34 44.87
CA CYS A 516 -32.18 -15.17 46.03
C CYS A 516 -32.41 -14.35 47.34
N PRO A 517 -33.22 -14.86 48.27
CA PRO A 517 -33.50 -14.11 49.51
C PRO A 517 -32.29 -13.97 50.45
N THR A 518 -31.24 -14.79 50.25
CA THR A 518 -30.05 -14.81 51.09
C THR A 518 -28.92 -13.90 50.58
N CYS A 519 -28.71 -13.87 49.26
CA CYS A 519 -27.55 -13.16 48.65
C CYS A 519 -27.91 -12.21 47.52
N GLU A 520 -29.20 -12.00 47.24
CA GLU A 520 -29.74 -11.12 46.17
C GLU A 520 -29.30 -11.47 44.75
N SER A 521 -28.58 -12.57 44.57
CA SER A 521 -28.19 -13.05 43.23
C SER A 521 -29.43 -13.54 42.46
N THR A 522 -29.34 -13.43 41.13
CA THR A 522 -30.43 -13.92 40.26
C THR A 522 -30.46 -15.44 40.30
N ILE A 523 -31.64 -15.99 40.50
CA ILE A 523 -31.90 -17.43 40.43
C ILE A 523 -31.82 -17.87 38.97
N ILE A 524 -31.13 -18.96 38.73
CA ILE A 524 -31.05 -19.59 37.41
C ILE A 524 -31.92 -20.84 37.34
N GLU A 525 -32.54 -21.08 36.20
CA GLU A 525 -33.22 -22.30 35.86
C GLU A 525 -32.29 -23.17 35.01
N VAL A 526 -32.01 -24.36 35.46
CA VAL A 526 -31.13 -25.34 34.81
C VAL A 526 -31.97 -26.56 34.39
N ASP A 527 -32.01 -26.82 33.08
CA ASP A 527 -32.63 -28.02 32.51
C ASP A 527 -31.54 -29.05 32.20
N PHE A 528 -31.50 -30.10 33.00
CA PHE A 528 -30.51 -31.16 32.87
C PHE A 528 -30.90 -32.20 31.83
N ASN A 529 -29.91 -32.83 31.22
CA ASN A 529 -30.14 -33.95 30.32
C ASN A 529 -30.73 -35.14 31.10
N LYS A 530 -31.85 -35.72 30.62
CA LYS A 530 -32.53 -36.87 31.26
C LYS A 530 -31.63 -38.05 31.60
N LYS A 531 -30.56 -38.26 30.82
CA LYS A 531 -29.61 -39.37 31.03
C LYS A 531 -28.50 -39.06 32.05
N ALA A 532 -28.36 -37.79 32.46
CA ALA A 532 -27.26 -37.33 33.31
C ALA A 532 -27.75 -36.31 34.36
N THR A 533 -29.02 -36.33 34.73
CA THR A 533 -29.57 -35.46 35.77
C THR A 533 -28.93 -35.80 37.13
N PRO A 534 -28.46 -34.80 37.89
CA PRO A 534 -27.98 -35.01 39.27
C PRO A 534 -29.12 -35.05 40.30
N LEU A 535 -30.36 -34.81 39.91
CA LEU A 535 -31.52 -34.78 40.80
C LEU A 535 -31.97 -36.20 41.18
N ALA A 536 -32.14 -36.43 42.47
CA ALA A 536 -32.43 -37.75 43.03
C ALA A 536 -33.82 -38.29 42.64
N ASP A 537 -34.74 -37.40 42.29
CA ASP A 537 -36.10 -37.71 41.83
C ASP A 537 -36.20 -37.95 40.32
N GLY A 538 -35.11 -37.87 39.59
CA GLY A 538 -35.06 -38.02 38.14
C GLY A 538 -35.67 -36.84 37.36
N ALA A 539 -36.03 -35.73 38.01
CA ALA A 539 -36.43 -34.49 37.37
C ALA A 539 -35.30 -33.91 36.51
N THR A 540 -35.64 -33.10 35.54
CA THR A 540 -34.65 -32.43 34.70
C THR A 540 -34.52 -30.95 35.00
N LEU A 541 -35.55 -30.35 35.59
CA LEU A 541 -35.60 -28.91 35.81
C LEU A 541 -35.29 -28.61 37.28
N HIS A 542 -34.33 -27.69 37.49
CA HIS A 542 -33.95 -27.20 38.80
C HIS A 542 -33.79 -25.69 38.80
N GLU A 543 -34.46 -25.02 39.74
CA GLU A 543 -34.28 -23.59 39.96
C GLU A 543 -33.45 -23.39 41.26
N GLY A 544 -32.34 -22.62 41.16
CA GLY A 544 -31.51 -22.40 42.31
C GLY A 544 -30.57 -21.21 42.18
N CYS A 545 -30.04 -20.78 43.28
CA CYS A 545 -28.98 -19.76 43.34
C CYS A 545 -27.59 -20.42 43.27
N ILE A 546 -26.74 -20.03 42.39
CA ILE A 546 -25.41 -20.63 42.22
C ILE A 546 -24.50 -20.50 43.47
N LEU A 547 -24.80 -19.55 44.35
CA LEU A 547 -24.01 -19.30 45.56
C LEU A 547 -24.55 -19.96 46.80
N CYS A 548 -25.88 -20.15 46.88
CA CYS A 548 -26.60 -20.61 48.07
C CYS A 548 -27.21 -21.98 47.95
N ASP A 549 -27.46 -22.47 46.74
CA ASP A 549 -28.01 -23.81 46.49
C ASP A 549 -26.88 -24.84 46.53
N GLU A 550 -26.99 -25.81 47.42
CA GLU A 550 -25.95 -26.83 47.66
C GLU A 550 -25.62 -27.66 46.43
N LEU A 551 -26.64 -28.01 45.64
CA LEU A 551 -26.49 -28.79 44.41
C LEU A 551 -25.74 -27.98 43.36
N LEU A 552 -26.23 -26.78 43.01
CA LEU A 552 -25.64 -25.96 41.99
C LEU A 552 -24.24 -25.51 42.36
N HIS A 553 -24.02 -25.13 43.63
CA HIS A 553 -22.71 -24.74 44.15
C HIS A 553 -21.67 -25.87 44.03
N SER A 554 -22.09 -27.13 44.25
CA SER A 554 -21.18 -28.29 44.12
C SER A 554 -20.83 -28.63 42.66
N LEU A 555 -21.62 -28.21 41.71
CA LEU A 555 -21.48 -28.50 40.27
C LEU A 555 -20.82 -27.36 39.47
N VAL A 556 -20.50 -26.25 40.14
CA VAL A 556 -19.92 -25.06 39.51
C VAL A 556 -18.41 -25.06 39.74
N GLU A 557 -17.65 -24.80 38.65
CA GLU A 557 -16.19 -24.73 38.70
C GLU A 557 -15.71 -23.31 38.33
N MET A 558 -14.94 -22.69 39.24
CA MET A 558 -14.37 -21.38 38.99
C MET A 558 -13.00 -21.51 38.31
N LYS A 559 -12.86 -20.89 37.13
CA LYS A 559 -11.60 -20.78 36.41
C LYS A 559 -11.16 -19.33 36.34
N HIS A 560 -9.96 -19.07 36.80
CA HIS A 560 -9.33 -17.78 36.62
C HIS A 560 -8.80 -17.67 35.18
N GLY A 561 -9.34 -16.76 34.40
CA GLY A 561 -8.78 -16.43 33.10
C GLY A 561 -7.36 -15.90 33.28
N LYS A 562 -6.37 -16.42 32.54
CA LYS A 562 -5.00 -15.89 32.56
C LYS A 562 -5.04 -14.44 32.12
N SER A 563 -4.88 -13.52 33.07
CA SER A 563 -4.81 -12.08 32.79
C SER A 563 -3.57 -11.77 31.95
N PHE A 564 -3.77 -11.35 30.71
CA PHE A 564 -2.70 -10.81 29.85
C PHE A 564 -2.14 -9.47 30.37
N PHE A 565 -2.76 -8.85 31.38
CA PHE A 565 -2.41 -7.52 31.89
C PHE A 565 -1.70 -7.48 33.23
N MET A 566 -1.41 -8.63 33.87
CA MET A 566 -0.59 -8.65 35.11
C MET A 566 0.88 -8.99 34.85
N ARG A 567 1.61 -8.08 34.18
CA ARG A 567 3.06 -7.97 34.34
C ARG A 567 3.47 -6.52 34.46
N ARG A 568 3.23 -5.91 35.60
CA ARG A 568 4.02 -4.79 36.14
C ARG A 568 3.68 -4.59 37.64
N GLY A 569 4.14 -5.52 38.44
CA GLY A 569 4.29 -5.35 39.89
C GLY A 569 5.77 -5.46 40.23
N ARG A 570 6.39 -4.35 40.59
CA ARG A 570 7.76 -4.29 41.09
C ARG A 570 7.85 -5.07 42.39
N GLY A 571 8.60 -6.16 42.43
CA GLY A 571 9.08 -6.81 43.64
C GLY A 571 10.61 -6.73 43.67
N ARG A 572 11.17 -5.86 44.50
CA ARG A 572 12.57 -5.90 44.89
C ARG A 572 12.79 -7.11 45.78
N GLY A 573 13.64 -8.05 45.39
CA GLY A 573 14.13 -9.13 46.21
C GLY A 573 15.61 -9.38 45.88
N ARG A 574 16.50 -9.00 46.78
CA ARG A 574 17.93 -9.33 46.78
C ARG A 574 18.11 -10.82 46.99
N GLY A 575 18.90 -11.49 46.15
CA GLY A 575 19.37 -12.84 46.38
C GLY A 575 20.67 -13.09 45.63
N ARG A 576 21.80 -13.12 46.35
CA ARG A 576 23.12 -13.53 45.86
C ARG A 576 23.13 -15.03 45.58
N GLY A 577 23.65 -15.47 44.45
CA GLY A 577 23.99 -16.87 44.19
C GLY A 577 25.00 -16.97 43.04
N ARG A 578 26.24 -17.33 43.40
CA ARG A 578 27.34 -17.68 42.47
C ARG A 578 27.08 -19.05 41.84
N GLY A 579 27.37 -19.23 40.55
CA GLY A 579 27.43 -20.54 39.90
C GLY A 579 27.98 -20.46 38.50
N ARG A 580 29.10 -21.13 38.30
CA ARG A 580 29.97 -21.24 37.11
C ARG A 580 29.29 -21.84 35.89
N GLY A 581 29.57 -21.29 34.73
CA GLY A 581 30.15 -21.85 33.51
C GLY A 581 29.47 -23.02 32.82
N SER A 582 29.05 -22.77 31.56
CA SER A 582 29.20 -23.75 30.49
C SER A 582 29.07 -23.05 29.12
N ARG A 583 30.03 -23.37 28.27
CA ARG A 583 30.12 -22.92 26.85
C ARG A 583 29.08 -23.68 26.04
N GLY A 584 28.26 -22.98 25.27
CA GLY A 584 27.36 -23.56 24.26
C GLY A 584 27.26 -22.68 23.04
N ARG A 585 27.63 -23.26 21.92
CA ARG A 585 27.79 -22.70 20.58
C ARG A 585 26.56 -21.94 20.07
N GLY A 586 26.84 -20.83 19.37
CA GLY A 586 25.87 -19.99 18.73
C GLY A 586 25.04 -20.64 17.64
N ARG A 587 23.79 -20.26 17.61
CA ARG A 587 22.94 -20.27 16.43
C ARG A 587 22.71 -18.82 15.99
N ARG A 588 23.19 -18.51 14.80
CA ARG A 588 22.91 -17.27 14.09
C ARG A 588 21.40 -17.17 13.88
N GLY A 589 20.75 -16.28 14.60
CA GLY A 589 19.43 -15.79 14.27
C GLY A 589 19.56 -14.77 13.14
N SER A 590 18.86 -15.01 12.03
CA SER A 590 18.71 -14.03 10.96
C SER A 590 18.00 -12.80 11.52
N SER A 591 18.69 -11.68 11.57
CA SER A 591 18.08 -10.39 11.76
C SER A 591 17.20 -10.11 10.52
N ARG A 592 15.90 -10.16 10.66
CA ARG A 592 15.01 -9.48 9.72
C ARG A 592 15.34 -7.99 9.81
N ASN A 593 15.85 -7.43 8.75
CA ASN A 593 15.86 -5.99 8.55
C ASN A 593 14.40 -5.56 8.52
N ASP A 594 13.91 -5.05 9.64
CA ASP A 594 12.73 -4.20 9.65
C ASP A 594 13.14 -2.89 9.02
N ASP A 595 12.80 -2.74 7.74
CA ASP A 595 12.80 -1.45 7.05
C ASP A 595 11.97 -0.48 7.92
N PRO A 596 12.48 0.68 8.30
CA PRO A 596 11.71 1.63 9.08
C PRO A 596 10.52 2.08 8.21
N LYS A 597 9.36 1.49 8.45
CA LYS A 597 8.11 2.00 7.91
C LYS A 597 7.97 3.41 8.43
N MET A 598 8.21 4.38 7.57
CA MET A 598 7.85 5.77 7.85
C MET A 598 6.34 5.81 8.08
N SER A 599 5.94 5.77 9.32
CA SER A 599 4.57 6.07 9.74
C SER A 599 4.52 7.56 10.06
N PHE A 600 3.38 8.19 9.87
CA PHE A 600 3.12 9.57 10.29
C PHE A 600 3.30 9.79 11.82
N ARG A 601 3.67 8.76 12.57
CA ARG A 601 3.98 8.82 14.00
C ARG A 601 5.47 9.05 14.30
N ASP A 602 6.32 8.96 13.27
CA ASP A 602 7.78 9.07 13.40
C ASP A 602 8.31 10.40 12.86
N PHE A 603 7.41 11.35 12.53
CA PHE A 603 7.71 12.71 12.12
C PHE A 603 7.19 13.74 13.11
#